data_79fc8105410080b426540c88402b540e
#
_entry.id   79fc8105410080b426540c88402b540e
#
_cell.length_a   1.000
_cell.length_b   1.000
_cell.length_c   1.000
_cell.angle_alpha   90.00
_cell.angle_beta   90.00
_cell.angle_gamma   90.00
#
_symmetry.space_group_name_H-M   'P 1'
#
loop_
_entity.id
_entity.type
_entity.pdbx_description
1 polymer ?
#
loop_
_entity_poly.entity_id
_entity_poly.type
_entity_poly.pdbx_seq_one_letter_code
_entity_poly.pdbx_strand_id
1 'polypeptide(L)'
;STTTKSLSALQVASRFGLTHRTARLFMHKAREAMKSSENYPMQGTVHVDEYVLGGYEKGKLGRRYDSKKKKAVCAIELTKEGKVKRFYTFRIDDYKSKSLRPMFEKHIDKSAKITTDNWRGYTPLATEYNITQIDSNNGLNFMLIRKVTYL
;
A
#
# COMPACT_ATOMS: atom_id res chain seq x y z
N SER A 1 -11.52 -20.09 12.80
CA SER A 1 -10.45 -20.29 11.82
C SER A 1 -10.23 -18.99 11.07
N THR A 2 -9.09 -18.42 11.25
CA THR A 2 -8.63 -17.24 10.49
C THR A 2 -8.27 -17.73 9.09
N THR A 3 -9.06 -17.32 8.10
CA THR A 3 -8.70 -17.56 6.71
C THR A 3 -7.58 -16.59 6.32
N THR A 4 -6.53 -17.07 5.70
CA THR A 4 -5.44 -16.25 5.14
C THR A 4 -5.88 -15.42 3.93
N LYS A 5 -7.11 -15.63 3.45
CA LYS A 5 -7.72 -14.88 2.34
C LYS A 5 -8.69 -13.84 2.88
N SER A 6 -8.74 -12.67 2.24
CA SER A 6 -9.72 -11.63 2.58
C SER A 6 -11.16 -12.15 2.51
N LEU A 7 -11.99 -11.78 3.48
CA LEU A 7 -13.41 -12.15 3.50
C LEU A 7 -14.16 -11.44 2.36
N SER A 8 -14.92 -12.21 1.58
CA SER A 8 -15.86 -11.62 0.62
C SER A 8 -17.19 -11.27 1.31
N ALA A 9 -17.96 -10.36 0.73
CA ALA A 9 -19.27 -10.01 1.27
C ALA A 9 -20.25 -11.19 1.30
N LEU A 10 -20.10 -12.15 0.36
CA LEU A 10 -20.89 -13.38 0.36
C LEU A 10 -20.55 -14.28 1.56
N GLN A 11 -19.26 -14.42 1.88
CA GLN A 11 -18.83 -15.19 3.05
C GLN A 11 -19.30 -14.54 4.37
N VAL A 12 -19.25 -13.20 4.47
CA VAL A 12 -19.78 -12.48 5.63
C VAL A 12 -21.30 -12.67 5.73
N ALA A 13 -22.03 -12.52 4.61
CA ALA A 13 -23.48 -12.73 4.56
C ALA A 13 -23.87 -14.13 5.04
N SER A 14 -23.25 -15.16 4.49
CA SER A 14 -23.49 -16.56 4.87
C SER A 14 -23.14 -16.84 6.33
N ARG A 15 -22.02 -16.33 6.82
CA ARG A 15 -21.53 -16.61 8.18
C ARG A 15 -22.40 -15.98 9.28
N PHE A 16 -22.97 -14.81 9.00
CA PHE A 16 -23.74 -14.04 9.98
C PHE A 16 -25.23 -13.98 9.68
N GLY A 17 -25.73 -14.76 8.73
CA GLY A 17 -27.15 -14.78 8.37
C GLY A 17 -27.67 -13.45 7.79
N LEU A 18 -26.81 -12.68 7.14
CA LEU A 18 -27.13 -11.35 6.60
C LEU A 18 -27.47 -11.43 5.11
N THR A 19 -28.23 -10.43 4.60
CA THR A 19 -28.33 -10.25 3.16
C THR A 19 -26.97 -9.79 2.59
N HIS A 20 -26.69 -10.11 1.33
CA HIS A 20 -25.45 -9.69 0.66
C HIS A 20 -25.28 -8.14 0.67
N ARG A 21 -26.40 -7.41 0.50
CA ARG A 21 -26.41 -5.95 0.56
C ARG A 21 -25.99 -5.43 1.93
N THR A 22 -26.54 -6.00 2.99
CA THR A 22 -26.21 -5.63 4.37
C THR A 22 -24.74 -5.95 4.69
N ALA A 23 -24.25 -7.13 4.29
CA ALA A 23 -22.87 -7.51 4.47
C ALA A 23 -21.89 -6.56 3.74
N ARG A 24 -22.20 -6.16 2.49
CA ARG A 24 -21.39 -5.16 1.77
C ARG A 24 -21.36 -3.82 2.47
N LEU A 25 -22.52 -3.33 2.93
CA LEU A 25 -22.61 -2.05 3.65
C LEU A 25 -21.83 -2.09 4.96
N PHE A 26 -21.96 -3.17 5.71
CA PHE A 26 -21.20 -3.38 6.94
C PHE A 26 -19.69 -3.37 6.71
N MET A 27 -19.22 -4.15 5.71
CA MET A 27 -17.80 -4.19 5.36
C MET A 27 -17.28 -2.82 4.86
N HIS A 28 -18.12 -2.06 4.15
CA HIS A 28 -17.75 -0.72 3.72
C HIS A 28 -17.59 0.21 4.93
N LYS A 29 -18.55 0.23 5.85
CA LYS A 29 -18.45 1.03 7.08
C LYS A 29 -17.27 0.63 7.96
N ALA A 30 -16.97 -0.67 8.08
CA ALA A 30 -15.80 -1.15 8.78
C ALA A 30 -14.50 -0.63 8.15
N ARG A 31 -14.38 -0.67 6.81
CA ARG A 31 -13.22 -0.10 6.11
C ARG A 31 -13.10 1.42 6.29
N GLU A 32 -14.21 2.14 6.27
CA GLU A 32 -14.21 3.57 6.54
C GLU A 32 -13.72 3.88 7.97
N ALA A 33 -14.19 3.10 8.96
CA ALA A 33 -13.75 3.25 10.35
C ALA A 33 -12.25 2.88 10.56
N MET A 34 -11.70 2.05 9.68
CA MET A 34 -10.27 1.67 9.72
C MET A 34 -9.36 2.69 9.00
N LYS A 35 -9.91 3.67 8.32
CA LYS A 35 -9.11 4.73 7.70
C LYS A 35 -8.35 5.49 8.76
N SER A 36 -7.11 5.81 8.46
CA SER A 36 -6.30 6.68 9.30
C SER A 36 -6.93 8.07 9.41
N SER A 37 -6.87 8.64 10.62
CA SER A 37 -7.24 10.04 10.85
C SER A 37 -6.24 11.04 10.25
N GLU A 38 -5.15 10.56 9.62
CA GLU A 38 -4.01 11.37 9.13
C GLU A 38 -3.25 12.14 10.24
N ASN A 39 -3.67 12.00 11.52
CA ASN A 39 -3.08 12.71 12.65
C ASN A 39 -1.80 12.04 13.21
N TYR A 40 -1.49 10.86 12.75
CA TYR A 40 -0.37 10.06 13.27
C TYR A 40 0.52 9.57 12.12
N PRO A 41 1.41 10.42 11.57
CA PRO A 41 2.33 10.00 10.53
C PRO A 41 3.29 8.90 11.03
N MET A 42 3.77 8.10 10.12
CA MET A 42 4.75 7.04 10.38
C MET A 42 6.12 7.65 10.72
N GLN A 43 6.71 7.28 11.87
CA GLN A 43 7.97 7.86 12.35
C GLN A 43 9.13 6.88 12.38
N GLY A 44 8.85 5.59 12.29
CA GLY A 44 9.86 4.53 12.39
C GLY A 44 10.55 4.20 11.07
N THR A 45 10.84 2.92 10.90
CA THR A 45 11.31 2.39 9.61
C THR A 45 10.11 2.19 8.69
N VAL A 46 10.12 2.84 7.55
CA VAL A 46 9.01 2.82 6.58
C VAL A 46 9.50 2.30 5.24
N HIS A 47 8.82 1.32 4.70
CA HIS A 47 9.04 0.85 3.33
C HIS A 47 7.93 1.39 2.44
N VAL A 48 8.31 1.95 1.29
CA VAL A 48 7.37 2.51 0.30
C VAL A 48 7.59 1.82 -1.04
N ASP A 49 6.50 1.38 -1.66
CA ASP A 49 6.54 0.74 -2.98
C ASP A 49 5.26 1.05 -3.77
N GLU A 50 5.31 0.95 -5.09
CA GLU A 50 4.15 1.08 -5.93
C GLU A 50 3.66 -0.27 -6.46
N TYR A 51 2.36 -0.36 -6.63
CA TYR A 51 1.75 -1.54 -7.20
C TYR A 51 0.56 -1.20 -8.09
N VAL A 52 0.12 -2.19 -8.86
CA VAL A 52 -1.04 -2.06 -9.73
C VAL A 52 -2.17 -2.95 -9.25
N LEU A 53 -3.39 -2.40 -9.22
CA LEU A 53 -4.62 -3.10 -8.91
C LEU A 53 -5.42 -3.32 -10.19
N GLY A 54 -5.86 -4.55 -10.42
CA GLY A 54 -6.71 -4.90 -11.55
C GLY A 54 -6.47 -6.33 -12.01
N GLY A 55 -7.41 -6.85 -12.80
CA GLY A 55 -7.34 -8.19 -13.37
C GLY A 55 -6.25 -8.32 -14.44
N TYR A 56 -6.08 -9.56 -14.92
CA TYR A 56 -5.18 -9.84 -16.02
C TYR A 56 -5.65 -9.13 -17.31
N GLU A 57 -4.75 -8.45 -17.98
CA GLU A 57 -4.96 -7.86 -19.30
C GLU A 57 -4.02 -8.54 -20.30
N LYS A 58 -4.59 -9.24 -21.30
CA LYS A 58 -3.81 -9.96 -22.32
C LYS A 58 -2.94 -8.99 -23.10
N GLY A 59 -1.64 -9.31 -23.22
CA GLY A 59 -0.67 -8.51 -23.96
C GLY A 59 -0.19 -7.23 -23.27
N LYS A 60 -0.63 -6.97 -22.02
CA LYS A 60 -0.20 -5.81 -21.24
C LYS A 60 0.51 -6.25 -19.96
N LEU A 61 1.83 -6.10 -19.95
CA LEU A 61 2.68 -6.41 -18.80
C LEU A 61 3.16 -5.12 -18.12
N GLY A 62 3.18 -5.13 -16.80
CA GLY A 62 3.83 -4.10 -15.99
C GLY A 62 3.11 -2.74 -15.94
N ARG A 63 3.90 -1.67 -15.90
CA ARG A 63 3.48 -0.26 -15.65
C ARG A 63 3.04 0.49 -16.93
N ARG A 64 2.32 -0.14 -17.85
CA ARG A 64 1.93 0.52 -19.12
C ARG A 64 0.89 1.62 -18.90
N TYR A 65 1.02 2.73 -19.65
CA TYR A 65 0.11 3.88 -19.55
C TYR A 65 -1.30 3.59 -20.07
N ASP A 66 -1.43 2.67 -21.04
CA ASP A 66 -2.69 2.29 -21.69
C ASP A 66 -3.46 1.18 -20.93
N SER A 67 -2.97 0.78 -19.76
CA SER A 67 -3.62 -0.21 -18.91
C SER A 67 -4.80 0.38 -18.14
N LYS A 68 -5.93 -0.35 -18.08
CA LYS A 68 -7.08 -0.02 -17.22
C LYS A 68 -6.79 -0.27 -15.72
N LYS A 69 -5.65 -0.83 -15.40
CA LYS A 69 -5.23 -1.10 -14.03
C LYS A 69 -5.07 0.20 -13.24
N LYS A 70 -5.55 0.20 -12.03
CA LYS A 70 -5.38 1.31 -11.10
C LYS A 70 -4.00 1.22 -10.45
N LYS A 71 -3.32 2.35 -10.37
CA LYS A 71 -2.00 2.46 -9.73
C LYS A 71 -2.19 2.89 -8.30
N ALA A 72 -1.36 2.36 -7.42
CA ALA A 72 -1.34 2.73 -6.02
C ALA A 72 0.09 2.73 -5.50
N VAL A 73 0.35 3.55 -4.50
CA VAL A 73 1.55 3.51 -3.67
C VAL A 73 1.14 3.02 -2.29
N CYS A 74 1.99 2.22 -1.67
CA CYS A 74 1.81 1.78 -0.30
C CYS A 74 3.02 2.16 0.56
N ALA A 75 2.75 2.42 1.83
CA ALA A 75 3.75 2.62 2.86
C ALA A 75 3.50 1.66 4.02
N ILE A 76 4.54 1.01 4.49
CA ILE A 76 4.50 0.04 5.60
C ILE A 76 5.46 0.51 6.68
N GLU A 77 4.94 0.80 7.87
CA GLU A 77 5.77 1.06 9.05
C GLU A 77 6.09 -0.26 9.74
N LEU A 78 7.36 -0.46 10.04
CA LEU A 78 7.85 -1.65 10.73
C LEU A 78 8.12 -1.36 12.21
N THR A 79 7.94 -2.38 13.06
CA THR A 79 8.42 -2.38 14.44
C THR A 79 9.95 -2.55 14.46
N LYS A 80 10.56 -2.38 15.63
CA LYS A 80 12.01 -2.64 15.83
C LYS A 80 12.40 -4.08 15.50
N GLU A 81 11.46 -5.03 15.66
CA GLU A 81 11.65 -6.45 15.34
C GLU A 81 11.37 -6.77 13.86
N GLY A 82 11.11 -5.77 13.01
CA GLY A 82 10.82 -5.94 11.59
C GLY A 82 9.41 -6.45 11.28
N LYS A 83 8.48 -6.41 12.24
CA LYS A 83 7.07 -6.78 12.01
C LYS A 83 6.28 -5.58 11.48
N VAL A 84 5.24 -5.84 10.71
CA VAL A 84 4.34 -4.79 10.21
C VAL A 84 3.56 -4.18 11.38
N LYS A 85 3.70 -2.86 11.55
CA LYS A 85 2.99 -2.07 12.56
C LYS A 85 1.78 -1.36 11.96
N ARG A 86 1.97 -0.68 10.83
CA ARG A 86 0.91 0.04 10.10
C ARG A 86 1.12 -0.10 8.59
N PHE A 87 0.03 0.01 7.87
CA PHE A 87 0.01 -0.04 6.42
C PHE A 87 -0.94 1.05 5.90
N TYR A 88 -0.46 1.86 4.96
CA TYR A 88 -1.27 2.80 4.21
C TYR A 88 -1.14 2.54 2.73
N THR A 89 -2.23 2.74 2.02
CA THR A 89 -2.24 2.70 0.57
C THR A 89 -2.93 3.93 0.01
N PHE A 90 -2.39 4.46 -1.07
CA PHE A 90 -2.88 5.66 -1.70
C PHE A 90 -2.97 5.46 -3.22
N ARG A 91 -4.12 5.79 -3.79
CA ARG A 91 -4.28 5.73 -5.24
C ARG A 91 -3.49 6.85 -5.90
N ILE A 92 -2.75 6.52 -6.95
CA ILE A 92 -1.98 7.46 -7.75
C ILE A 92 -2.39 7.37 -9.22
N ASP A 93 -2.27 8.48 -9.95
CA ASP A 93 -2.57 8.51 -11.38
C ASP A 93 -1.35 8.08 -12.21
N ASP A 94 -0.16 8.44 -11.75
CA ASP A 94 1.11 8.03 -12.34
C ASP A 94 2.18 7.81 -11.26
N TYR A 95 3.39 7.42 -11.68
CA TYR A 95 4.53 7.15 -10.80
C TYR A 95 5.48 8.34 -10.66
N LYS A 96 5.04 9.56 -10.99
CA LYS A 96 5.85 10.77 -10.86
C LYS A 96 5.86 11.25 -9.40
N SER A 97 6.90 11.98 -9.01
CA SER A 97 7.03 12.55 -7.67
C SER A 97 5.80 13.32 -7.22
N LYS A 98 5.16 14.09 -8.12
CA LYS A 98 3.95 14.85 -7.82
C LYS A 98 2.80 13.96 -7.34
N SER A 99 2.65 12.78 -7.94
CA SER A 99 1.60 11.81 -7.57
C SER A 99 1.95 11.01 -6.32
N LEU A 100 3.25 10.82 -6.03
CA LEU A 100 3.74 10.13 -4.84
C LEU A 100 3.74 11.05 -3.61
N ARG A 101 3.99 12.33 -3.77
CA ARG A 101 4.13 13.35 -2.72
C ARG A 101 3.01 13.33 -1.66
N PRO A 102 1.71 13.24 -1.99
CA PRO A 102 0.64 13.24 -1.00
C PRO A 102 0.72 12.08 0.00
N MET A 103 1.28 10.91 -0.38
CA MET A 103 1.52 9.81 0.56
C MET A 103 2.55 10.22 1.62
N PHE A 104 3.63 10.87 1.21
CA PHE A 104 4.70 11.31 2.11
C PHE A 104 4.21 12.42 3.04
N GLU A 105 3.58 13.45 2.50
CA GLU A 105 3.11 14.61 3.28
C GLU A 105 2.07 14.25 4.34
N LYS A 106 1.15 13.32 4.00
CA LYS A 106 0.04 12.95 4.89
C LYS A 106 0.36 11.85 5.88
N HIS A 107 1.23 10.91 5.51
CA HIS A 107 1.35 9.65 6.24
C HIS A 107 2.76 9.35 6.74
N ILE A 108 3.78 10.11 6.35
CA ILE A 108 5.17 9.84 6.70
C ILE A 108 5.80 11.08 7.33
N ASP A 109 6.31 10.94 8.54
CA ASP A 109 7.06 12.00 9.21
C ASP A 109 8.45 12.16 8.58
N LYS A 110 8.99 13.38 8.57
CA LYS A 110 10.32 13.68 8.04
C LYS A 110 11.45 12.97 8.79
N SER A 111 11.22 12.60 10.04
CA SER A 111 12.18 11.84 10.86
C SER A 111 12.23 10.35 10.53
N ALA A 112 11.26 9.83 9.75
CA ALA A 112 11.20 8.43 9.39
C ALA A 112 12.38 8.00 8.52
N LYS A 113 12.87 6.78 8.73
CA LYS A 113 13.85 6.13 7.85
C LYS A 113 13.10 5.40 6.75
N ILE A 114 13.17 5.92 5.53
CA ILE A 114 12.35 5.44 4.42
C ILE A 114 13.21 4.62 3.48
N THR A 115 12.72 3.45 3.10
CA THR A 115 13.33 2.59 2.08
C THR A 115 12.39 2.47 0.89
N THR A 116 12.89 2.70 -0.31
CA THR A 116 12.15 2.58 -1.58
C THR A 116 12.95 1.76 -2.59
N ASP A 117 12.32 1.36 -3.69
CA ASP A 117 13.06 0.90 -4.86
C ASP A 117 13.84 2.06 -5.51
N ASN A 118 14.67 1.74 -6.50
CA ASN A 118 15.50 2.72 -7.21
C ASN A 118 14.73 3.48 -8.31
N TRP A 119 13.43 3.73 -8.09
CA TRP A 119 12.61 4.47 -9.04
C TRP A 119 12.89 5.98 -8.98
N ARG A 120 13.09 6.60 -10.16
CA ARG A 120 13.40 8.04 -10.30
C ARG A 120 12.34 8.98 -9.70
N GLY A 121 11.11 8.52 -9.54
CA GLY A 121 10.03 9.29 -8.91
C GLY A 121 10.30 9.67 -7.46
N TYR A 122 11.15 8.95 -6.75
CA TYR A 122 11.54 9.23 -5.37
C TYR A 122 12.70 10.23 -5.24
N THR A 123 13.50 10.43 -6.29
CA THR A 123 14.69 11.31 -6.24
C THR A 123 14.39 12.72 -5.74
N PRO A 124 13.33 13.43 -6.21
CA PRO A 124 13.00 14.76 -5.68
C PRO A 124 12.51 14.74 -4.23
N LEU A 125 11.94 13.63 -3.75
CA LEU A 125 11.49 13.47 -2.37
C LEU A 125 12.66 13.18 -1.41
N ALA A 126 13.74 12.59 -1.90
CA ALA A 126 14.93 12.30 -1.13
C ALA A 126 15.69 13.55 -0.65
N THR A 127 15.39 14.74 -1.20
CA THR A 127 15.92 16.01 -0.70
C THR A 127 15.21 16.51 0.56
N GLU A 128 13.97 16.03 0.79
CA GLU A 128 13.12 16.49 1.89
C GLU A 128 12.93 15.41 2.98
N TYR A 129 13.06 14.14 2.61
CA TYR A 129 12.86 12.98 3.47
C TYR A 129 14.12 12.10 3.50
N ASN A 130 14.32 11.39 4.59
CA ASN A 130 15.44 10.46 4.74
C ASN A 130 15.15 9.15 3.96
N ILE A 131 15.35 9.18 2.65
CA ILE A 131 15.08 8.07 1.73
C ILE A 131 16.37 7.36 1.36
N THR A 132 16.40 6.06 1.59
CA THR A 132 17.40 5.13 1.04
C THR A 132 16.76 4.36 -0.12
N GLN A 133 17.29 4.55 -1.33
CA GLN A 133 16.86 3.80 -2.51
C GLN A 133 17.69 2.52 -2.62
N ILE A 134 17.01 1.37 -2.79
CA ILE A 134 17.64 0.05 -2.90
C ILE A 134 17.28 -0.54 -4.25
N ASP A 135 18.30 -1.07 -4.96
CA ASP A 135 18.06 -1.80 -6.20
C ASP A 135 17.33 -3.12 -5.90
N SER A 136 16.21 -3.34 -6.58
CA SER A 136 15.38 -4.53 -6.42
C SER A 136 16.11 -5.84 -6.79
N ASN A 137 17.20 -5.76 -7.53
CA ASN A 137 18.05 -6.91 -7.87
C ASN A 137 18.88 -7.42 -6.68
N ASN A 138 19.08 -6.64 -5.63
CA ASN A 138 19.78 -7.04 -4.40
C ASN A 138 18.89 -7.73 -3.35
N GLY A 139 17.79 -8.23 -3.72
CA GLY A 139 17.02 -9.44 -3.35
C GLY A 139 16.47 -9.58 -1.94
N LEU A 140 16.94 -8.94 -0.88
CA LEU A 140 16.59 -9.36 0.48
C LEU A 140 15.56 -8.48 1.21
N ASN A 141 15.37 -7.22 0.85
CA ASN A 141 14.55 -6.30 1.65
C ASN A 141 13.16 -5.97 1.09
N PHE A 142 12.89 -6.25 -0.18
CA PHE A 142 11.56 -6.03 -0.81
C PHE A 142 10.55 -7.16 -0.60
N MET A 143 10.95 -8.27 0.01
CA MET A 143 10.05 -9.41 0.26
C MET A 143 8.89 -9.10 1.21
N LEU A 144 9.01 -8.09 2.07
CA LEU A 144 7.95 -7.72 3.03
C LEU A 144 6.75 -7.08 2.33
N ILE A 145 6.99 -6.18 1.39
CA ILE A 145 5.92 -5.54 0.62
C ILE A 145 5.23 -6.56 -0.28
N ARG A 146 5.99 -7.43 -0.96
CA ARG A 146 5.41 -8.53 -1.75
C ARG A 146 4.58 -9.49 -0.90
N LYS A 147 4.98 -9.80 0.34
CA LYS A 147 4.19 -10.65 1.24
C LYS A 147 2.86 -10.02 1.66
N VAL A 148 2.80 -8.71 1.81
CA VAL A 148 1.56 -8.00 2.22
C VAL A 148 0.62 -7.77 1.03
N THR A 149 1.13 -7.63 -0.18
CA THR A 149 0.30 -7.45 -1.40
C THR A 149 -0.36 -8.73 -1.89
N TYR A 150 0.07 -9.91 -1.43
CA TYR A 150 -0.55 -11.21 -1.74
C TYR A 150 -1.48 -11.74 -0.63
N LEU A 151 -1.71 -10.98 0.45
CA LEU A 151 -2.74 -11.22 1.47
C LEU A 151 -4.04 -10.48 1.10
#